data_cb387cc52298344d52bb79ed316b3254
#
_entry.id   cb387cc52298344d52bb79ed316b3254
#
_cell.length_a   1.000
_cell.length_b   1.000
_cell.length_c   1.000
_cell.angle_alpha   90.00
_cell.angle_beta   90.00
_cell.angle_gamma   90.00
#
_symmetry.space_group_name_H-M   'P 1'
#
loop_
_entity.id
_entity.type
_entity.pdbx_description
1 polymer ?
#
loop_
_entity_poly.entity_id
_entity_poly.type
_entity_poly.pdbx_seq_one_letter_code
_entity_poly.pdbx_strand_id
1 'polypeptide(L)'
;MPAFVEERTTDARGVALLDNEPFPDTMKLRRRNISEAQFGQLEQHAAAIFSALGMDLDTTTTMKTPERFIRALFDATSGYEGDPKLITVFDTECHGGSHCRSSQVIEGPIPFFSLCEHHALPFYGCAYVGYIAHEHIIGVSKLTRLVRLFARRFSVQERIGQEVADTLEVMLEPHGIAVYLQAHHLCTQMRGVAEVSPLTRTTFWRGAYDSDASLRAEFLTACGLQSDRTHSV
;
A
#
# COMPACT_ATOMS: atom_id res chain seq x y z
N MET A 1 -7.55 34.35 16.76
CA MET A 1 -7.06 33.33 17.69
C MET A 1 -5.85 32.69 17.05
N PRO A 2 -4.66 32.70 17.65
CA PRO A 2 -3.48 32.10 17.06
C PRO A 2 -3.61 30.58 17.09
N ALA A 3 -3.35 29.93 15.96
CA ALA A 3 -3.27 28.48 15.85
C ALA A 3 -2.13 27.99 16.76
N PHE A 4 -2.42 26.99 17.57
CA PHE A 4 -1.43 26.24 18.33
C PHE A 4 -0.51 25.52 17.32
N VAL A 5 0.73 25.96 17.22
CA VAL A 5 1.80 25.17 16.64
C VAL A 5 2.24 24.23 17.76
N GLU A 6 1.86 22.97 17.70
CA GLU A 6 2.43 21.94 18.56
C GLU A 6 3.91 21.78 18.17
N GLU A 7 4.80 22.07 19.12
CA GLU A 7 6.24 21.78 19.00
C GLU A 7 6.39 20.23 18.91
N ARG A 8 6.77 19.75 17.74
CA ARG A 8 7.15 18.33 17.56
C ARG A 8 8.50 18.13 18.25
N THR A 9 8.56 17.20 19.19
CA THR A 9 9.81 16.83 19.86
C THR A 9 10.64 15.93 18.93
N THR A 10 11.92 16.24 18.81
CA THR A 10 12.91 15.43 18.09
C THR A 10 13.72 14.58 19.07
N ASP A 11 14.13 13.38 18.69
CA ASP A 11 15.09 12.59 19.46
C ASP A 11 16.50 13.21 19.37
N ALA A 12 17.46 12.70 20.18
CA ALA A 12 18.84 13.17 20.24
C ALA A 12 19.60 13.09 18.87
N ARG A 13 18.98 12.59 17.81
CA ARG A 13 19.52 12.45 16.45
C ARG A 13 18.82 13.38 15.46
N GLY A 14 17.93 14.28 15.91
CA GLY A 14 17.17 15.19 15.04
C GLY A 14 16.02 14.52 14.31
N VAL A 15 15.58 13.34 14.78
CA VAL A 15 14.45 12.60 14.21
C VAL A 15 13.17 13.10 14.86
N ALA A 16 12.26 13.71 14.09
CA ALA A 16 10.94 14.03 14.59
C ALA A 16 10.20 12.73 14.93
N LEU A 17 9.94 12.53 16.22
CA LEU A 17 9.02 11.50 16.67
C LEU A 17 7.63 12.11 16.55
N LEU A 18 6.71 11.41 15.90
CA LEU A 18 5.27 11.67 16.07
C LEU A 18 4.96 11.27 17.51
N ASP A 19 5.09 12.23 18.44
CA ASP A 19 5.00 11.99 19.87
C ASP A 19 3.65 11.40 20.24
N ASN A 20 3.73 10.21 20.86
CA ASN A 20 2.65 9.50 21.55
C ASN A 20 1.35 9.20 20.79
N GLU A 21 1.22 9.57 19.51
CA GLU A 21 0.09 9.12 18.71
C GLU A 21 0.45 7.78 18.04
N PRO A 22 -0.33 6.73 18.31
CA PRO A 22 -0.19 5.49 17.59
C PRO A 22 -0.63 5.73 16.16
N PHE A 23 0.20 5.62 15.17
CA PHE A 23 -0.09 5.62 13.72
C PHE A 23 -1.24 6.58 13.26
N PRO A 24 -1.09 7.33 12.19
CA PRO A 24 -2.16 8.15 11.64
C PRO A 24 -3.46 7.35 11.48
N ASP A 25 -4.61 7.94 11.81
CA ASP A 25 -5.93 7.30 11.64
C ASP A 25 -6.16 6.85 10.19
N THR A 26 -5.52 7.49 9.23
CA THR A 26 -5.51 7.10 7.81
C THR A 26 -5.03 5.67 7.60
N MET A 27 -4.18 5.14 8.48
CA MET A 27 -3.71 3.76 8.40
C MET A 27 -4.78 2.73 8.79
N LYS A 28 -5.87 3.13 9.46
CA LYS A 28 -7.03 2.27 9.81
C LYS A 28 -6.59 0.92 10.38
N LEU A 29 -5.71 0.93 11.35
CA LEU A 29 -5.15 -0.29 11.93
C LEU A 29 -6.19 -1.05 12.74
N ARG A 30 -6.14 -2.36 12.67
CA ARG A 30 -7.01 -3.27 13.40
C ARG A 30 -6.21 -4.48 13.86
N ARG A 31 -5.83 -4.51 15.13
CA ARG A 31 -5.16 -5.70 15.68
C ARG A 31 -6.12 -6.89 15.67
N ARG A 32 -5.62 -8.00 15.15
CA ARG A 32 -6.33 -9.28 15.10
C ARG A 32 -5.84 -10.12 16.27
N ASN A 33 -6.75 -10.51 17.14
CA ASN A 33 -6.45 -11.41 18.25
C ASN A 33 -7.26 -12.70 18.06
N ILE A 34 -6.64 -13.69 17.40
CA ILE A 34 -7.27 -14.99 17.10
C ILE A 34 -6.57 -16.02 17.98
N SER A 35 -7.33 -16.67 18.89
CA SER A 35 -6.82 -17.74 19.73
C SER A 35 -6.60 -19.02 18.91
N GLU A 36 -5.77 -19.94 19.42
CA GLU A 36 -5.57 -21.25 18.78
C GLU A 36 -6.88 -22.04 18.63
N ALA A 37 -7.81 -21.91 19.59
CA ALA A 37 -9.13 -22.54 19.47
C ALA A 37 -9.94 -21.96 18.28
N GLN A 38 -9.87 -20.66 18.07
CA GLN A 38 -10.50 -20.01 16.90
C GLN A 38 -9.81 -20.41 15.60
N PHE A 39 -8.46 -20.52 15.59
CA PHE A 39 -7.76 -21.06 14.43
C PHE A 39 -8.26 -22.46 14.07
N GLY A 40 -8.38 -23.37 15.07
CA GLY A 40 -8.91 -24.72 14.87
C GLY A 40 -10.33 -24.73 14.28
N GLN A 41 -11.20 -23.82 14.72
CA GLN A 41 -12.54 -23.68 14.14
C GLN A 41 -12.49 -23.21 12.68
N LEU A 42 -11.65 -22.22 12.36
CA LEU A 42 -11.46 -21.73 10.99
C LEU A 42 -10.91 -22.81 10.07
N GLU A 43 -10.00 -23.64 10.55
CA GLU A 43 -9.46 -24.79 9.83
C GLU A 43 -10.55 -25.82 9.51
N GLN A 44 -11.46 -26.12 10.44
CA GLN A 44 -12.62 -27.00 10.21
C GLN A 44 -13.56 -26.44 9.13
N HIS A 45 -13.81 -25.13 9.14
CA HIS A 45 -14.61 -24.48 8.10
C HIS A 45 -13.92 -24.55 6.73
N ALA A 46 -12.61 -24.32 6.68
CA ALA A 46 -11.84 -24.46 5.44
C ALA A 46 -11.86 -25.91 4.92
N ALA A 47 -11.72 -26.89 5.82
CA ALA A 47 -11.83 -28.31 5.45
C ALA A 47 -13.20 -28.65 4.84
N ALA A 48 -14.28 -28.17 5.45
CA ALA A 48 -15.63 -28.37 4.94
C ALA A 48 -15.81 -27.75 3.53
N ILE A 49 -15.29 -26.52 3.31
CA ILE A 49 -15.32 -25.88 2.00
C ILE A 49 -14.54 -26.69 0.96
N PHE A 50 -13.31 -27.10 1.27
CA PHE A 50 -12.46 -27.82 0.33
C PHE A 50 -13.05 -29.19 -0.03
N SER A 51 -13.57 -29.93 0.96
CA SER A 51 -14.25 -31.22 0.69
C SER A 51 -15.49 -31.04 -0.17
N ALA A 52 -16.31 -30.02 0.11
CA ALA A 52 -17.48 -29.72 -0.70
C ALA A 52 -17.15 -29.35 -2.15
N LEU A 53 -15.96 -28.78 -2.38
CA LEU A 53 -15.45 -28.44 -3.71
C LEU A 53 -14.68 -29.61 -4.38
N GLY A 54 -14.62 -30.79 -3.74
CA GLY A 54 -14.05 -31.99 -4.33
C GLY A 54 -12.60 -32.28 -3.99
N MET A 55 -12.01 -31.55 -3.01
CA MET A 55 -10.65 -31.87 -2.54
C MET A 55 -10.72 -33.08 -1.60
N ASP A 56 -9.94 -34.12 -1.90
CA ASP A 56 -9.70 -35.24 -0.95
C ASP A 56 -8.69 -34.73 0.12
N LEU A 57 -9.13 -34.75 1.37
CA LEU A 57 -8.30 -34.32 2.52
C LEU A 57 -7.67 -35.50 3.28
N ASP A 58 -7.92 -36.74 2.88
CA ASP A 58 -7.41 -37.95 3.56
C ASP A 58 -6.02 -38.39 3.07
N THR A 59 -5.37 -37.57 2.26
CA THR A 59 -4.02 -37.85 1.76
C THR A 59 -2.95 -37.19 2.61
N THR A 60 -1.73 -37.74 2.62
CA THR A 60 -0.57 -37.15 3.32
C THR A 60 -0.21 -35.75 2.84
N THR A 61 -0.56 -35.38 1.63
CA THR A 61 -0.25 -34.07 1.03
C THR A 61 -1.32 -33.00 1.34
N THR A 62 -2.58 -33.41 1.48
CA THR A 62 -3.73 -32.50 1.60
C THR A 62 -4.30 -32.40 3.01
N MET A 63 -4.05 -33.37 3.91
CA MET A 63 -4.59 -33.40 5.28
C MET A 63 -4.33 -32.11 6.08
N LYS A 64 -3.22 -31.40 5.80
CA LYS A 64 -2.86 -30.12 6.44
C LYS A 64 -3.18 -28.89 5.58
N THR A 65 -3.85 -29.05 4.45
CA THR A 65 -4.18 -27.92 3.58
C THR A 65 -5.11 -26.91 4.24
N PRO A 66 -6.14 -27.29 5.01
CA PRO A 66 -7.00 -26.34 5.72
C PRO A 66 -6.21 -25.44 6.70
N GLU A 67 -5.35 -26.05 7.52
CA GLU A 67 -4.47 -25.32 8.44
C GLU A 67 -3.58 -24.33 7.68
N ARG A 68 -2.86 -24.81 6.66
CA ARG A 68 -1.93 -23.98 5.86
C ARG A 68 -2.66 -22.84 5.18
N PHE A 69 -3.87 -23.06 4.69
CA PHE A 69 -4.69 -22.06 4.02
C PHE A 69 -5.08 -20.92 4.97
N ILE A 70 -5.59 -21.26 6.16
CA ILE A 70 -5.98 -20.25 7.15
C ILE A 70 -4.77 -19.44 7.62
N ARG A 71 -3.63 -20.09 7.90
CA ARG A 71 -2.39 -19.40 8.28
C ARG A 71 -1.88 -18.49 7.15
N ALA A 72 -1.91 -18.96 5.91
CA ALA A 72 -1.52 -18.15 4.75
C ALA A 72 -2.40 -16.92 4.56
N LEU A 73 -3.73 -17.03 4.75
CA LEU A 73 -4.64 -15.88 4.72
C LEU A 73 -4.35 -14.91 5.88
N PHE A 74 -4.07 -15.42 7.06
CA PHE A 74 -3.70 -14.59 8.20
C PHE A 74 -2.43 -13.80 7.91
N ASP A 75 -1.37 -14.45 7.40
CA ASP A 75 -0.12 -13.79 7.03
C ASP A 75 -0.30 -12.78 5.90
N ALA A 76 -1.06 -13.16 4.86
CA ALA A 76 -1.33 -12.29 3.71
C ALA A 76 -2.13 -11.02 4.09
N THR A 77 -2.80 -11.02 5.25
CA THR A 77 -3.59 -9.90 5.75
C THR A 77 -2.96 -9.20 6.96
N SER A 78 -1.66 -9.38 7.19
CA SER A 78 -0.93 -8.77 8.33
C SER A 78 -0.88 -7.24 8.32
N GLY A 79 -1.22 -6.58 7.21
CA GLY A 79 -1.25 -5.13 7.09
C GLY A 79 -2.28 -4.44 8.00
N TYR A 80 -3.23 -5.18 8.60
CA TYR A 80 -4.12 -4.61 9.60
C TYR A 80 -3.44 -4.29 10.94
N GLU A 81 -2.27 -4.87 11.20
CA GLU A 81 -1.57 -4.75 12.49
C GLU A 81 -0.60 -3.57 12.55
N GLY A 82 -0.29 -2.97 11.41
CA GLY A 82 0.66 -1.86 11.31
C GLY A 82 2.12 -2.31 11.16
N ASP A 83 2.98 -1.34 10.93
CA ASP A 83 4.44 -1.50 10.95
C ASP A 83 5.05 -0.35 11.75
N PRO A 84 5.59 -0.60 12.97
CA PRO A 84 6.16 0.45 13.83
C PRO A 84 7.27 1.25 13.16
N LYS A 85 7.90 0.72 12.11
CA LYS A 85 8.95 1.41 11.36
C LYS A 85 8.42 2.51 10.43
N LEU A 86 7.11 2.67 10.29
CA LEU A 86 6.50 3.71 9.46
C LEU A 86 6.42 5.08 10.13
N ILE A 87 6.57 5.18 11.45
CA ILE A 87 6.26 6.38 12.24
C ILE A 87 7.35 7.48 12.13
N THR A 88 8.55 7.18 11.63
CA THR A 88 9.67 8.14 11.63
C THR A 88 9.73 8.95 10.35
N VAL A 89 9.68 10.26 10.46
CA VAL A 89 9.98 11.24 9.41
C VAL A 89 11.20 12.10 9.81
N PHE A 90 11.77 12.84 8.87
CA PHE A 90 12.92 13.68 9.10
C PHE A 90 12.58 15.10 8.62
N ASP A 91 13.04 16.10 9.34
CA ASP A 91 12.89 17.49 8.92
C ASP A 91 13.77 17.79 7.71
N THR A 92 13.30 18.71 6.87
CA THR A 92 14.07 19.27 5.76
C THR A 92 14.54 20.68 6.09
N GLU A 93 15.42 21.23 5.24
CA GLU A 93 15.79 22.64 5.29
C GLU A 93 14.78 23.55 4.55
N CYS A 94 13.68 23.01 4.06
CA CYS A 94 12.64 23.75 3.37
C CYS A 94 11.68 24.40 4.39
N HIS A 95 11.78 25.69 4.57
CA HIS A 95 10.91 26.46 5.47
C HIS A 95 9.76 27.18 4.74
N GLY A 96 9.44 26.75 3.52
CA GLY A 96 8.42 27.38 2.68
C GLY A 96 8.92 28.71 2.07
N GLY A 97 8.36 29.09 0.94
CA GLY A 97 8.66 30.35 0.26
C GLY A 97 9.07 30.18 -1.20
N SER A 98 9.33 31.29 -1.89
CA SER A 98 9.64 31.33 -3.33
C SER A 98 10.92 30.61 -3.74
N HIS A 99 11.73 30.19 -2.80
CA HIS A 99 12.99 29.47 -3.00
C HIS A 99 12.93 27.98 -2.72
N CYS A 100 11.78 27.45 -2.32
CA CYS A 100 11.57 26.03 -2.09
C CYS A 100 11.62 25.29 -3.44
N ARG A 101 12.82 24.89 -3.87
CA ARG A 101 13.03 24.07 -5.06
C ARG A 101 13.02 22.61 -4.64
N SER A 102 11.84 22.06 -4.57
CA SER A 102 11.66 20.68 -4.15
C SER A 102 11.84 19.74 -5.34
N SER A 103 12.79 18.84 -5.23
CA SER A 103 12.91 17.74 -6.18
C SER A 103 11.82 16.71 -5.91
N GLN A 104 11.37 16.02 -6.97
CA GLN A 104 10.53 14.85 -6.82
C GLN A 104 11.38 13.70 -6.24
N VAL A 105 10.91 13.08 -5.19
CA VAL A 105 11.40 11.78 -4.71
C VAL A 105 10.47 10.72 -5.24
N ILE A 106 10.97 9.76 -5.99
CA ILE A 106 10.17 8.69 -6.61
C ILE A 106 10.76 7.35 -6.24
N GLU A 107 9.93 6.47 -5.68
CA GLU A 107 10.27 5.10 -5.31
C GLU A 107 9.43 4.12 -6.11
N GLY A 108 10.06 3.14 -6.73
CA GLY A 108 9.42 2.08 -7.51
C GLY A 108 10.36 1.45 -8.55
N PRO A 109 9.98 0.31 -9.13
CA PRO A 109 8.73 -0.42 -8.89
C PRO A 109 8.69 -1.11 -7.51
N ILE A 110 7.62 -0.93 -6.77
CA ILE A 110 7.38 -1.58 -5.47
C ILE A 110 6.45 -2.77 -5.72
N PRO A 111 6.92 -4.01 -5.67
CA PRO A 111 6.06 -5.17 -5.85
C PRO A 111 5.13 -5.35 -4.66
N PHE A 112 3.87 -5.66 -4.95
CA PHE A 112 2.87 -5.93 -3.95
C PHE A 112 1.95 -7.10 -4.34
N PHE A 113 1.37 -7.73 -3.30
CA PHE A 113 0.30 -8.71 -3.39
C PHE A 113 -0.81 -8.29 -2.45
N SER A 114 -2.05 -8.51 -2.88
CA SER A 114 -3.24 -8.20 -2.09
C SER A 114 -4.34 -9.23 -2.33
N LEU A 115 -5.34 -9.22 -1.48
CA LEU A 115 -6.54 -10.05 -1.64
C LEU A 115 -7.72 -9.16 -2.03
N CYS A 116 -8.33 -9.47 -3.18
CA CYS A 116 -9.53 -8.77 -3.63
C CYS A 116 -10.67 -8.95 -2.61
N GLU A 117 -11.20 -7.85 -2.07
CA GLU A 117 -12.25 -7.92 -1.05
C GLU A 117 -13.56 -8.53 -1.56
N HIS A 118 -13.81 -8.52 -2.89
CA HIS A 118 -15.04 -9.07 -3.49
C HIS A 118 -15.00 -10.59 -3.59
N HIS A 119 -13.83 -11.21 -3.78
CA HIS A 119 -13.71 -12.62 -4.09
C HIS A 119 -12.70 -13.37 -3.21
N ALA A 120 -11.96 -12.68 -2.34
CA ALA A 120 -10.83 -13.22 -1.58
C ALA A 120 -9.73 -13.87 -2.46
N LEU A 121 -9.69 -13.54 -3.75
CA LEU A 121 -8.68 -14.03 -4.69
C LEU A 121 -7.54 -13.01 -4.81
N PRO A 122 -6.30 -13.45 -5.05
CA PRO A 122 -5.16 -12.55 -5.14
C PRO A 122 -5.25 -11.59 -6.34
N PHE A 123 -4.70 -10.40 -6.15
CA PHE A 123 -4.22 -9.54 -7.22
C PHE A 123 -2.81 -9.05 -6.86
N TYR A 124 -1.99 -8.81 -7.84
CA TYR A 124 -0.58 -8.49 -7.64
C TYR A 124 -0.05 -7.61 -8.76
N GLY A 125 0.96 -6.85 -8.43
CA GLY A 125 1.56 -5.93 -9.39
C GLY A 125 2.67 -5.10 -8.79
N CYS A 126 2.82 -3.88 -9.28
CA CYS A 126 3.76 -2.92 -8.73
C CYS A 126 3.13 -1.55 -8.55
N ALA A 127 3.66 -0.82 -7.59
CA ALA A 127 3.35 0.57 -7.32
C ALA A 127 4.57 1.46 -7.53
N TYR A 128 4.33 2.71 -7.87
CA TYR A 128 5.30 3.80 -7.85
C TYR A 128 4.71 4.91 -6.99
N VAL A 129 5.52 5.42 -6.07
CA VAL A 129 5.11 6.46 -5.13
C VAL A 129 6.08 7.61 -5.26
N GLY A 130 5.56 8.79 -5.53
CA GLY A 130 6.33 10.02 -5.61
C GLY A 130 5.79 11.07 -4.66
N TYR A 131 6.68 11.93 -4.15
CA TYR A 131 6.28 13.11 -3.42
C TYR A 131 7.26 14.26 -3.67
N ILE A 132 6.78 15.49 -3.51
CA ILE A 132 7.58 16.71 -3.54
C ILE A 132 7.69 17.19 -2.10
N ALA A 133 8.90 17.09 -1.53
CA ALA A 133 9.12 17.41 -0.13
C ALA A 133 8.79 18.88 0.19
N HIS A 134 8.27 19.13 1.37
CA HIS A 134 8.12 20.43 1.99
C HIS A 134 8.93 20.46 3.29
N GLU A 135 8.31 20.44 4.44
CA GLU A 135 9.01 20.48 5.73
C GLU A 135 9.59 19.13 6.14
N HIS A 136 9.03 18.03 5.63
CA HIS A 136 9.41 16.69 6.03
C HIS A 136 9.75 15.78 4.86
N ILE A 137 10.69 14.86 5.11
CA ILE A 137 11.02 13.74 4.22
C ILE A 137 10.85 12.42 4.96
N ILE A 138 10.66 11.36 4.19
CA ILE A 138 10.54 9.99 4.70
C ILE A 138 11.66 9.13 4.11
N GLY A 139 12.18 8.18 4.89
CA GLY A 139 13.13 7.23 4.35
C GLY A 139 12.50 6.38 3.23
N VAL A 140 13.18 6.23 2.09
CA VAL A 140 12.67 5.56 0.89
C VAL A 140 12.10 4.15 1.17
N SER A 141 12.74 3.39 2.06
CA SER A 141 12.25 2.07 2.47
C SER A 141 10.87 2.10 3.13
N LYS A 142 10.44 3.25 3.67
CA LYS A 142 9.13 3.42 4.29
C LYS A 142 8.01 3.59 3.26
N LEU A 143 8.32 4.15 2.08
CA LEU A 143 7.39 4.17 0.96
C LEU A 143 7.02 2.74 0.54
N THR A 144 8.02 1.88 0.39
CA THR A 144 7.82 0.44 0.15
C THR A 144 6.98 -0.23 1.25
N ARG A 145 7.26 0.07 2.53
CA ARG A 145 6.51 -0.50 3.65
C ARG A 145 5.07 -0.02 3.69
N LEU A 146 4.82 1.25 3.36
CA LEU A 146 3.49 1.85 3.34
C LEU A 146 2.61 1.19 2.26
N VAL A 147 3.13 1.01 1.05
CA VAL A 147 2.42 0.28 -0.01
C VAL A 147 2.08 -1.14 0.45
N ARG A 148 3.04 -1.85 1.04
CA ARG A 148 2.83 -3.22 1.53
C ARG A 148 1.88 -3.31 2.71
N LEU A 149 1.84 -2.30 3.57
CA LEU A 149 0.88 -2.22 4.68
C LEU A 149 -0.55 -2.24 4.15
N PHE A 150 -0.87 -1.40 3.17
CA PHE A 150 -2.21 -1.32 2.61
C PHE A 150 -2.52 -2.48 1.65
N ALA A 151 -1.53 -3.01 0.97
CA ALA A 151 -1.70 -4.17 0.10
C ALA A 151 -1.97 -5.46 0.88
N ARG A 152 -1.38 -5.64 2.06
CA ARG A 152 -1.59 -6.84 2.89
C ARG A 152 -2.91 -6.80 3.67
N ARG A 153 -4.01 -6.61 2.93
CA ARG A 153 -5.40 -6.57 3.46
C ARG A 153 -6.34 -7.14 2.43
N PHE A 154 -7.58 -7.38 2.83
CA PHE A 154 -8.67 -7.46 1.85
C PHE A 154 -8.94 -6.04 1.35
N SER A 155 -8.70 -5.80 0.08
CA SER A 155 -8.77 -4.44 -0.48
C SER A 155 -9.15 -4.45 -1.96
N VAL A 156 -9.24 -3.26 -2.53
CA VAL A 156 -9.25 -3.02 -3.98
C VAL A 156 -8.07 -2.13 -4.33
N GLN A 157 -7.62 -2.20 -5.57
CA GLN A 157 -6.44 -1.46 -6.04
C GLN A 157 -6.58 0.05 -5.82
N GLU A 158 -7.77 0.58 -6.04
CA GLU A 158 -8.10 1.98 -5.87
C GLU A 158 -7.93 2.44 -4.43
N ARG A 159 -8.36 1.60 -3.47
CA ARG A 159 -8.22 1.92 -2.04
C ARG A 159 -6.77 1.91 -1.60
N ILE A 160 -5.96 0.97 -2.09
CA ILE A 160 -4.53 0.92 -1.76
C ILE A 160 -3.85 2.24 -2.15
N GLY A 161 -4.06 2.70 -3.38
CA GLY A 161 -3.43 3.92 -3.85
C GLY A 161 -3.90 5.17 -3.12
N GLN A 162 -5.19 5.25 -2.83
CA GLN A 162 -5.77 6.35 -2.08
C GLN A 162 -5.22 6.40 -0.64
N GLU A 163 -5.24 5.27 0.08
CA GLU A 163 -4.75 5.20 1.47
C GLU A 163 -3.25 5.50 1.57
N VAL A 164 -2.45 5.11 0.57
CA VAL A 164 -1.03 5.51 0.48
C VAL A 164 -0.91 7.03 0.34
N ALA A 165 -1.66 7.64 -0.58
CA ALA A 165 -1.62 9.09 -0.80
C ALA A 165 -2.08 9.87 0.44
N ASP A 166 -3.22 9.50 1.01
CA ASP A 166 -3.81 10.18 2.17
C ASP A 166 -2.89 10.07 3.41
N THR A 167 -2.23 8.92 3.58
CA THR A 167 -1.31 8.75 4.72
C THR A 167 -0.03 9.57 4.55
N LEU A 168 0.53 9.62 3.34
CA LEU A 168 1.70 10.47 3.07
C LEU A 168 1.37 11.95 3.20
N GLU A 169 0.16 12.37 2.83
CA GLU A 169 -0.31 13.75 3.00
C GLU A 169 -0.31 14.16 4.48
N VAL A 170 -0.83 13.29 5.36
CA VAL A 170 -0.85 13.54 6.80
C VAL A 170 0.54 13.47 7.42
N MET A 171 1.40 12.55 6.96
CA MET A 171 2.72 12.34 7.55
C MET A 171 3.76 13.39 7.15
N LEU A 172 3.70 13.92 5.94
CA LEU A 172 4.77 14.72 5.35
C LEU A 172 4.34 16.17 5.05
N GLU A 173 3.04 16.43 4.97
CA GLU A 173 2.51 17.73 4.51
C GLU A 173 3.24 18.22 3.25
N PRO A 174 3.39 17.39 2.21
CA PRO A 174 4.27 17.68 1.08
C PRO A 174 3.62 18.65 0.10
N HIS A 175 4.41 19.27 -0.78
CA HIS A 175 3.87 20.09 -1.87
C HIS A 175 3.03 19.29 -2.86
N GLY A 176 3.25 17.99 -2.97
CA GLY A 176 2.47 17.12 -3.85
C GLY A 176 2.80 15.64 -3.67
N ILE A 177 1.84 14.80 -4.01
CA ILE A 177 1.95 13.34 -3.98
C ILE A 177 1.48 12.75 -5.30
N ALA A 178 2.19 11.74 -5.77
CA ALA A 178 1.84 10.93 -6.93
C ALA A 178 1.88 9.44 -6.54
N VAL A 179 0.81 8.72 -6.82
CA VAL A 179 0.78 7.27 -6.64
C VAL A 179 0.25 6.63 -7.92
N TYR A 180 1.00 5.68 -8.46
CA TYR A 180 0.61 4.88 -9.61
C TYR A 180 0.68 3.40 -9.23
N LEU A 181 -0.35 2.63 -9.55
CA LEU A 181 -0.37 1.19 -9.39
C LEU A 181 -0.76 0.52 -10.71
N GLN A 182 -0.16 -0.63 -10.94
CA GLN A 182 -0.61 -1.54 -12.00
C GLN A 182 -0.64 -2.97 -11.46
N ALA A 183 -1.71 -3.72 -11.77
CA ALA A 183 -1.88 -5.05 -11.23
C ALA A 183 -2.68 -5.99 -12.13
N HIS A 184 -2.37 -7.28 -11.99
CA HIS A 184 -3.13 -8.41 -12.51
C HIS A 184 -4.11 -8.90 -11.45
N HIS A 185 -5.36 -9.12 -11.84
CA HIS A 185 -6.44 -9.53 -10.96
C HIS A 185 -6.86 -10.96 -11.25
N LEU A 186 -6.47 -11.93 -10.41
CA LEU A 186 -6.84 -13.32 -10.61
C LEU A 186 -8.36 -13.55 -10.55
N CYS A 187 -9.09 -12.70 -9.83
CA CYS A 187 -10.54 -12.75 -9.77
C CYS A 187 -11.24 -12.52 -11.12
N THR A 188 -10.56 -11.91 -12.09
CA THR A 188 -11.05 -11.72 -13.45
C THR A 188 -10.34 -12.62 -14.47
N GLN A 189 -9.10 -13.06 -14.17
CA GLN A 189 -8.29 -13.84 -15.10
C GLN A 189 -8.63 -15.34 -15.05
N MET A 190 -8.79 -15.91 -13.84
CA MET A 190 -9.00 -17.35 -13.68
C MET A 190 -10.47 -17.79 -13.73
N ARG A 191 -11.40 -16.86 -13.67
CA ARG A 191 -12.85 -17.08 -13.67
C ARG A 191 -13.60 -15.83 -14.15
N GLY A 192 -14.93 -15.90 -14.23
CA GLY A 192 -15.77 -14.79 -14.71
C GLY A 192 -15.51 -14.53 -16.20
N VAL A 193 -14.99 -13.34 -16.52
CA VAL A 193 -14.63 -12.99 -17.92
C VAL A 193 -13.43 -13.77 -18.44
N ALA A 194 -12.64 -14.38 -17.54
CA ALA A 194 -11.48 -15.23 -17.87
C ALA A 194 -10.47 -14.55 -18.84
N GLU A 195 -10.30 -13.22 -18.74
CA GLU A 195 -9.42 -12.46 -19.61
C GLU A 195 -8.06 -12.26 -18.92
N VAL A 196 -6.99 -12.74 -19.53
CA VAL A 196 -5.63 -12.74 -18.95
C VAL A 196 -4.78 -11.54 -19.35
N SER A 197 -5.16 -10.86 -20.43
CA SER A 197 -4.37 -9.75 -20.98
C SER A 197 -4.49 -8.43 -20.21
N PRO A 198 -5.67 -8.05 -19.65
CA PRO A 198 -5.82 -6.74 -19.03
C PRO A 198 -4.90 -6.54 -17.83
N LEU A 199 -4.26 -5.39 -17.81
CA LEU A 199 -3.50 -4.85 -16.69
C LEU A 199 -4.24 -3.62 -16.18
N THR A 200 -4.78 -3.69 -14.96
CA THR A 200 -5.48 -2.55 -14.36
C THR A 200 -4.47 -1.51 -13.89
N ARG A 201 -4.70 -0.24 -14.22
CA ARG A 201 -3.87 0.88 -13.83
C ARG A 201 -4.69 1.92 -13.09
N THR A 202 -4.16 2.43 -11.98
CA THR A 202 -4.77 3.50 -11.18
C THR A 202 -3.74 4.55 -10.84
N THR A 203 -4.17 5.82 -10.83
CA THR A 203 -3.32 6.97 -10.51
C THR A 203 -4.00 7.86 -9.50
N PHE A 204 -3.22 8.39 -8.57
CA PHE A 204 -3.68 9.31 -7.53
C PHE A 204 -2.73 10.50 -7.49
N TRP A 205 -3.30 11.70 -7.54
CA TRP A 205 -2.57 12.95 -7.55
C TRP A 205 -3.04 13.82 -6.39
N ARG A 206 -2.10 14.51 -5.73
CA ARG A 206 -2.40 15.50 -4.69
C ARG A 206 -1.49 16.71 -4.86
N GLY A 207 -1.96 17.88 -4.43
CA GLY A 207 -1.19 19.11 -4.42
C GLY A 207 -0.68 19.51 -5.80
N ALA A 208 0.63 19.77 -5.93
CA ALA A 208 1.23 20.21 -7.19
C ALA A 208 1.01 19.25 -8.35
N TYR A 209 0.97 17.94 -8.12
CA TYR A 209 0.68 16.98 -9.20
C TYR A 209 -0.76 17.06 -9.70
N ASP A 210 -1.71 17.49 -8.87
CA ASP A 210 -3.10 17.65 -9.32
C ASP A 210 -3.24 18.83 -10.27
N SER A 211 -2.53 19.92 -10.02
CA SER A 211 -2.59 21.16 -10.80
C SER A 211 -1.64 21.21 -11.99
N ASP A 212 -0.50 20.49 -11.96
CA ASP A 212 0.55 20.58 -12.98
C ASP A 212 0.70 19.28 -13.79
N ALA A 213 0.29 19.34 -15.06
CA ALA A 213 0.40 18.22 -15.99
C ALA A 213 1.85 17.86 -16.34
N SER A 214 2.80 18.81 -16.26
CA SER A 214 4.21 18.55 -16.54
C SER A 214 4.84 17.69 -15.45
N LEU A 215 4.52 17.95 -14.18
CA LEU A 215 4.97 17.13 -13.06
C LEU A 215 4.45 15.69 -13.15
N ARG A 216 3.17 15.51 -13.58
CA ARG A 216 2.63 14.17 -13.82
C ARG A 216 3.38 13.45 -14.96
N ALA A 217 3.68 14.17 -16.04
CA ALA A 217 4.43 13.60 -17.17
C ALA A 217 5.87 13.21 -16.76
N GLU A 218 6.55 14.03 -15.97
CA GLU A 218 7.88 13.72 -15.44
C GLU A 218 7.84 12.50 -14.54
N PHE A 219 6.86 12.41 -13.62
CA PHE A 219 6.67 11.25 -12.76
C PHE A 219 6.47 9.97 -13.58
N LEU A 220 5.55 9.98 -14.54
CA LEU A 220 5.27 8.81 -15.38
C LEU A 220 6.49 8.42 -16.22
N THR A 221 7.26 9.41 -16.71
CA THR A 221 8.51 9.18 -17.44
C THR A 221 9.56 8.51 -16.55
N ALA A 222 9.76 9.01 -15.34
CA ALA A 222 10.69 8.45 -14.37
C ALA A 222 10.31 7.01 -13.95
N CYS A 223 9.01 6.70 -13.95
CA CYS A 223 8.50 5.34 -13.72
C CYS A 223 8.67 4.40 -14.94
N GLY A 224 9.17 4.88 -16.08
CA GLY A 224 9.26 4.09 -17.31
C GLY A 224 7.90 3.81 -17.97
N LEU A 225 6.89 4.63 -17.68
CA LEU A 225 5.50 4.43 -18.09
C LEU A 225 5.10 5.31 -19.30
N GLN A 226 6.06 5.86 -20.03
CA GLN A 226 5.75 6.57 -21.27
C GLN A 226 5.11 5.61 -22.26
N SER A 227 4.01 6.05 -22.89
CA SER A 227 3.40 5.34 -24.00
C SER A 227 4.44 5.18 -25.11
N ASP A 228 4.78 3.95 -25.47
CA ASP A 228 5.38 3.66 -26.77
C ASP A 228 4.45 4.20 -27.85
N ARG A 229 4.69 5.45 -28.27
CA ARG A 229 4.08 6.04 -29.48
C ARG A 229 4.77 5.54 -30.74
N THR A 230 5.37 4.35 -30.70
CA THR A 230 6.06 3.77 -31.85
C THR A 230 5.74 2.29 -31.98
N HIS A 231 4.49 1.96 -32.22
CA HIS A 231 4.13 0.82 -33.06
C HIS A 231 2.78 1.10 -33.70
N SER A 232 2.80 2.04 -34.66
CA SER A 232 1.88 2.05 -35.78
C SER A 232 2.56 1.27 -36.90
N VAL A 233 2.11 0.06 -37.19
CA VAL A 233 1.74 -0.48 -38.51
C VAL A 233 1.18 -1.87 -38.32
#